data_409859b60064b7315d18e6945d79ca96
#
_entry.id   409859b60064b7315d18e6945d79ca96
#
_cell.length_a   1.000
_cell.length_b   1.000
_cell.length_c   1.000
_cell.angle_alpha   90.00
_cell.angle_beta   90.00
_cell.angle_gamma   90.00
#
_symmetry.space_group_name_H-M   'P 1'
#
loop_
_entity.id
_entity.type
_entity.pdbx_description
1 polymer ?
#
loop_
_entity_poly.entity_id
_entity_poly.type
_entity_poly.pdbx_seq_one_letter_code
_entity_poly.pdbx_strand_id
1 'polypeptide(L)'
;MDENALKYIEAPDVKILVEEIIERLSFSHIVPQCVHCFRSEGTKSRRIIARIHGFGKIWQKALKLPPTYVIEVISERYDKLSQEDKEKTVIHELMHIPKGFKGGFRSHKGYVSKHQVEKMHKEYKKIKRSF
;
A
#
# COMPACT_ATOMS: atom_id res chain seq x y z
N MET A 1 -20.15 12.62 -20.70
CA MET A 1 -19.20 11.76 -19.98
C MET A 1 -17.80 12.09 -20.40
N ASP A 2 -16.95 12.32 -19.44
CA ASP A 2 -15.56 12.67 -19.69
C ASP A 2 -14.78 11.40 -20.03
N GLU A 3 -14.28 11.29 -21.26
CA GLU A 3 -13.48 10.15 -21.69
C GLU A 3 -12.16 10.04 -20.96
N ASN A 4 -11.73 11.12 -20.30
CA ASN A 4 -10.50 11.19 -19.54
C ASN A 4 -10.72 11.00 -18.03
N ALA A 5 -11.92 10.51 -17.67
CA ALA A 5 -12.22 10.25 -16.28
C ALA A 5 -11.30 9.18 -15.70
N LEU A 6 -10.87 9.41 -14.47
CA LEU A 6 -10.05 8.45 -13.75
C LEU A 6 -10.83 7.15 -13.54
N LYS A 7 -10.21 6.03 -13.85
CA LYS A 7 -10.81 4.72 -13.66
C LYS A 7 -10.12 3.99 -12.52
N TYR A 8 -10.90 3.27 -11.73
CA TYR A 8 -10.38 2.44 -10.65
C TYR A 8 -10.68 0.97 -10.95
N ILE A 9 -9.67 0.14 -10.89
CA ILE A 9 -9.76 -1.28 -11.19
C ILE A 9 -9.13 -2.06 -10.04
N GLU A 10 -9.74 -3.14 -9.59
CA GLU A 10 -9.14 -3.98 -8.57
C GLU A 10 -7.76 -4.47 -9.02
N ALA A 11 -6.82 -4.55 -8.08
CA ALA A 11 -5.45 -4.96 -8.35
C ALA A 11 -5.09 -6.21 -7.54
N PRO A 12 -5.55 -7.40 -7.96
CA PRO A 12 -5.28 -8.63 -7.22
C PRO A 12 -3.79 -8.97 -7.11
N ASP A 13 -2.99 -8.59 -8.08
CA ASP A 13 -1.53 -8.78 -8.03
C ASP A 13 -0.89 -7.97 -6.91
N VAL A 14 -1.37 -6.75 -6.71
CA VAL A 14 -0.90 -5.90 -5.61
C VAL A 14 -1.35 -6.48 -4.28
N LYS A 15 -2.57 -7.00 -4.21
CA LYS A 15 -3.10 -7.63 -3.00
C LYS A 15 -2.25 -8.84 -2.59
N ILE A 16 -1.88 -9.67 -3.55
CA ILE A 16 -1.00 -10.82 -3.30
C ILE A 16 0.34 -10.35 -2.74
N LEU A 17 0.91 -9.30 -3.33
CA LEU A 17 2.17 -8.73 -2.87
C LEU A 17 2.04 -8.16 -1.45
N VAL A 18 0.94 -7.46 -1.16
CA VAL A 18 0.65 -6.94 0.18
C VAL A 18 0.64 -8.07 1.21
N GLU A 19 -0.09 -9.15 0.92
CA GLU A 19 -0.19 -10.29 1.83
C GLU A 19 1.17 -10.94 2.06
N GLU A 20 1.96 -11.07 1.00
CA GLU A 20 3.29 -11.65 1.08
C GLU A 20 4.23 -10.79 1.93
N ILE A 21 4.18 -9.48 1.75
CA ILE A 21 5.00 -8.54 2.53
C ILE A 21 4.61 -8.59 4.01
N ILE A 22 3.31 -8.56 4.29
CA ILE A 22 2.82 -8.64 5.67
C ILE A 22 3.34 -9.90 6.35
N GLU A 23 3.28 -11.02 5.65
CA GLU A 23 3.75 -12.29 6.19
C GLU A 23 5.27 -12.29 6.40
N ARG A 24 6.04 -11.98 5.36
CA ARG A 24 7.50 -12.04 5.43
C ARG A 24 8.10 -11.05 6.41
N LEU A 25 7.56 -9.85 6.49
CA LEU A 25 8.07 -8.83 7.39
C LEU A 25 7.40 -8.84 8.76
N SER A 26 6.51 -9.80 8.99
CA SER A 26 5.81 -9.94 10.26
C SER A 26 5.11 -8.64 10.68
N PHE A 27 4.44 -8.00 9.73
CA PHE A 27 3.65 -6.81 10.02
C PHE A 27 2.35 -7.21 10.70
N SER A 28 2.46 -7.77 11.90
CA SER A 28 1.33 -8.33 12.64
C SER A 28 0.29 -7.30 13.07
N HIS A 29 0.65 -6.02 13.05
CA HIS A 29 -0.27 -4.94 13.36
C HIS A 29 -1.25 -4.66 12.21
N ILE A 30 -1.01 -5.19 11.02
CA ILE A 30 -1.87 -4.96 9.86
C ILE A 30 -2.81 -6.15 9.69
N VAL A 31 -4.09 -5.84 9.56
CA VAL A 31 -5.13 -6.84 9.28
C VAL A 31 -5.29 -6.93 7.75
N PRO A 32 -4.81 -8.00 7.10
CA PRO A 32 -4.82 -8.06 5.63
C PRO A 32 -6.20 -7.91 5.01
N GLN A 33 -7.24 -8.42 5.66
CA GLN A 33 -8.61 -8.31 5.16
C GLN A 33 -9.11 -6.87 5.12
N CYS A 34 -8.45 -5.97 5.86
CA CYS A 34 -8.81 -4.55 5.90
C CYS A 34 -7.92 -3.68 5.01
N VAL A 35 -7.11 -4.30 4.14
CA VAL A 35 -6.29 -3.58 3.17
C VAL A 35 -6.75 -3.98 1.78
N HIS A 36 -7.31 -3.02 1.05
CA HIS A 36 -7.79 -3.23 -0.31
C HIS A 36 -6.79 -2.64 -1.29
N CYS A 37 -6.73 -3.19 -2.49
CA CYS A 37 -5.74 -2.77 -3.49
C CYS A 37 -6.42 -2.48 -4.81
N PHE A 38 -6.16 -1.30 -5.35
CA PHE A 38 -6.74 -0.84 -6.61
C PHE A 38 -5.67 -0.23 -7.50
N ARG A 39 -5.92 -0.32 -8.81
CA ARG A 39 -5.20 0.44 -9.81
C ARG A 39 -6.03 1.62 -10.23
N SER A 40 -5.40 2.74 -10.49
CA SER A 40 -6.05 3.84 -11.18
C SER A 40 -5.41 4.07 -12.53
N GLU A 41 -6.22 4.41 -13.51
CA GLU A 41 -5.79 4.74 -14.86
C GLU A 41 -6.34 6.11 -15.24
N GLY A 42 -5.55 6.88 -15.98
CA GLY A 42 -5.97 8.20 -16.46
C GLY A 42 -5.66 9.34 -15.52
N THR A 43 -4.80 9.11 -14.52
CA THR A 43 -4.39 10.18 -13.62
C THR A 43 -3.52 11.20 -14.35
N LYS A 44 -3.68 12.47 -13.98
CA LYS A 44 -2.84 13.55 -14.50
C LYS A 44 -1.58 13.76 -13.67
N SER A 45 -1.46 13.12 -12.53
CA SER A 45 -0.27 13.21 -11.70
C SER A 45 0.91 12.58 -12.42
N ARG A 46 2.06 13.27 -12.41
CA ARG A 46 3.26 12.79 -13.11
C ARG A 46 4.30 12.17 -12.20
N ARG A 47 4.14 12.28 -10.88
CA ARG A 47 5.15 11.85 -9.92
C ARG A 47 4.71 10.73 -9.00
N ILE A 48 3.42 10.61 -8.80
CA ILE A 48 2.90 9.64 -7.85
C ILE A 48 2.88 8.26 -8.50
N ILE A 49 3.48 7.28 -7.83
CA ILE A 49 3.48 5.88 -8.27
C ILE A 49 2.39 5.12 -7.52
N ALA A 50 2.21 5.44 -6.25
CA ALA A 50 1.20 4.82 -5.40
C ALA A 50 0.86 5.75 -4.26
N ARG A 51 -0.28 5.50 -3.63
CA ARG A 51 -0.70 6.22 -2.43
C ARG A 51 -1.59 5.32 -1.59
N ILE A 52 -1.67 5.62 -0.29
CA ILE A 52 -2.52 4.89 0.60
C ILE A 52 -3.63 5.81 1.10
N HIS A 53 -4.84 5.28 1.17
CA HIS A 53 -6.01 5.97 1.69
C HIS A 53 -6.47 5.26 2.96
N GLY A 54 -6.92 6.02 3.94
CA GLY A 54 -7.44 5.45 5.17
C GLY A 54 -8.70 6.16 5.59
N PHE A 55 -9.58 5.46 6.30
CA PHE A 55 -10.77 6.07 6.87
C PHE A 55 -10.45 6.72 8.20
N GLY A 56 -10.81 8.00 8.36
CA GLY A 56 -10.74 8.64 9.66
C GLY A 56 -11.76 8.03 10.61
N LYS A 57 -11.62 8.32 11.90
CA LYS A 57 -12.49 7.72 12.94
C LYS A 57 -13.97 8.00 12.74
N ILE A 58 -14.31 9.19 12.26
CA ILE A 58 -15.71 9.53 12.03
C ILE A 58 -16.34 8.64 10.95
N TRP A 59 -15.58 8.33 9.90
CA TRP A 59 -16.05 7.43 8.85
C TRP A 59 -16.22 6.01 9.35
N GLN A 60 -15.29 5.55 10.20
CA GLN A 60 -15.39 4.23 10.83
C GLN A 60 -16.66 4.12 11.66
N LYS A 61 -16.97 5.14 12.43
CA LYS A 61 -18.18 5.17 13.25
C LYS A 61 -19.45 5.26 12.41
N ALA A 62 -19.45 6.14 11.41
CA ALA A 62 -20.62 6.35 10.57
C ALA A 62 -21.00 5.10 9.78
N LEU A 63 -20.01 4.41 9.23
CA LEU A 63 -20.22 3.24 8.39
C LEU A 63 -20.14 1.93 9.17
N LYS A 64 -19.84 1.98 10.47
CA LYS A 64 -19.70 0.81 11.35
C LYS A 64 -18.67 -0.17 10.79
N LEU A 65 -17.54 0.35 10.33
CA LEU A 65 -16.46 -0.43 9.77
C LEU A 65 -15.22 -0.37 10.66
N PRO A 66 -14.42 -1.43 10.68
CA PRO A 66 -13.12 -1.38 11.34
C PRO A 66 -12.17 -0.45 10.57
N PRO A 67 -11.01 -0.09 11.13
CA PRO A 67 -9.99 0.63 10.39
C PRO A 67 -9.70 -0.09 9.08
N THR A 68 -9.75 0.63 7.97
CA THR A 68 -9.63 0.06 6.63
C THR A 68 -8.75 0.96 5.80
N TYR A 69 -7.90 0.35 4.98
CA TYR A 69 -6.97 1.08 4.12
C TYR A 69 -7.13 0.62 2.68
N VAL A 70 -6.85 1.53 1.76
CA VAL A 70 -6.83 1.21 0.33
C VAL A 70 -5.48 1.66 -0.22
N ILE A 71 -4.76 0.73 -0.81
CA ILE A 71 -3.53 1.05 -1.55
C ILE A 71 -3.92 1.21 -3.01
N GLU A 72 -3.61 2.37 -3.55
CA GLU A 72 -3.86 2.70 -4.94
C GLU A 72 -2.52 2.79 -5.67
N VAL A 73 -2.32 1.98 -6.70
CA VAL A 73 -1.15 2.11 -7.56
C VAL A 73 -1.58 2.77 -8.86
N ILE A 74 -0.72 3.64 -9.39
CA ILE A 74 -0.97 4.34 -10.64
C ILE A 74 -0.46 3.46 -11.78
N SER A 75 -1.38 2.90 -12.57
CA SER A 75 -1.05 1.92 -13.61
C SER A 75 0.07 2.37 -14.52
N GLU A 76 -0.01 3.61 -15.02
CA GLU A 76 0.94 4.13 -16.00
C GLU A 76 2.38 4.14 -15.53
N ARG A 77 2.59 4.14 -14.20
CA ARG A 77 3.93 4.19 -13.62
C ARG A 77 4.30 2.92 -12.89
N TYR A 78 3.38 2.42 -12.08
CA TYR A 78 3.64 1.22 -11.28
C TYR A 78 3.93 0.01 -12.15
N ASP A 79 3.12 -0.19 -13.20
CA ASP A 79 3.25 -1.39 -14.03
C ASP A 79 4.56 -1.44 -14.83
N LYS A 80 5.23 -0.31 -14.97
CA LYS A 80 6.53 -0.23 -15.64
C LYS A 80 7.71 -0.50 -14.73
N LEU A 81 7.49 -0.57 -13.44
CA LEU A 81 8.56 -0.77 -12.47
C LEU A 81 9.10 -2.20 -12.53
N SER A 82 10.36 -2.36 -12.13
CA SER A 82 10.93 -3.68 -11.88
C SER A 82 10.20 -4.33 -10.71
N GLN A 83 10.32 -5.64 -10.57
CA GLN A 83 9.70 -6.33 -9.44
C GLN A 83 10.23 -5.78 -8.11
N GLU A 84 11.52 -5.49 -8.00
CA GLU A 84 12.10 -4.92 -6.79
C GLU A 84 11.49 -3.56 -6.45
N ASP A 85 11.32 -2.71 -7.45
CA ASP A 85 10.76 -1.38 -7.22
C ASP A 85 9.27 -1.43 -6.88
N LYS A 86 8.53 -2.41 -7.43
CA LYS A 86 7.16 -2.66 -7.03
C LYS A 86 7.09 -3.06 -5.55
N GLU A 87 7.97 -3.96 -5.13
CA GLU A 87 8.05 -4.40 -3.74
C GLU A 87 8.34 -3.23 -2.80
N LYS A 88 9.32 -2.42 -3.14
CA LYS A 88 9.67 -1.25 -2.34
C LYS A 88 8.52 -0.26 -2.25
N THR A 89 7.80 -0.06 -3.35
CA THR A 89 6.66 0.84 -3.40
C THR A 89 5.56 0.37 -2.44
N VAL A 90 5.23 -0.92 -2.47
CA VAL A 90 4.18 -1.46 -1.60
C VAL A 90 4.63 -1.46 -0.14
N ILE A 91 5.89 -1.79 0.13
CA ILE A 91 6.44 -1.69 1.49
C ILE A 91 6.30 -0.26 2.01
N HIS A 92 6.65 0.72 1.18
CA HIS A 92 6.53 2.13 1.54
C HIS A 92 5.11 2.49 2.00
N GLU A 93 4.11 2.07 1.23
CA GLU A 93 2.72 2.39 1.56
C GLU A 93 2.28 1.66 2.84
N LEU A 94 2.64 0.41 2.99
CA LEU A 94 2.29 -0.35 4.20
C LEU A 94 2.93 0.23 5.46
N MET A 95 4.12 0.80 5.34
CA MET A 95 4.81 1.41 6.48
C MET A 95 4.12 2.67 6.98
N HIS A 96 3.24 3.27 6.19
CA HIS A 96 2.42 4.40 6.65
C HIS A 96 1.34 3.97 7.65
N ILE A 97 1.01 2.69 7.71
CA ILE A 97 -0.01 2.19 8.64
C ILE A 97 0.57 2.14 10.06
N PRO A 98 -0.03 2.85 11.03
CA PRO A 98 0.47 2.84 12.41
C PRO A 98 0.36 1.47 13.06
N LYS A 99 1.24 1.19 14.02
CA LYS A 99 1.21 -0.08 14.75
C LYS A 99 -0.12 -0.34 15.45
N GLY A 100 -0.83 0.73 15.82
CA GLY A 100 -2.15 0.57 16.43
C GLY A 100 -3.27 0.23 15.45
N PHE A 101 -3.03 0.32 14.14
CA PHE A 101 -4.01 0.08 13.09
C PHE A 101 -5.32 0.82 13.36
N LYS A 102 -5.23 2.14 13.52
CA LYS A 102 -6.36 2.99 13.96
C LYS A 102 -6.94 3.88 12.86
N GLY A 103 -6.45 3.80 11.64
CA GLY A 103 -6.91 4.64 10.53
C GLY A 103 -6.07 5.88 10.28
N GLY A 104 -5.07 6.18 11.12
CA GLY A 104 -4.14 7.28 10.87
C GLY A 104 -2.94 6.82 10.05
N PHE A 105 -2.00 7.74 9.84
CA PHE A 105 -0.79 7.45 9.07
C PHE A 105 0.46 7.87 9.81
N ARG A 106 1.56 7.13 9.57
CA ARG A 106 2.90 7.55 9.99
C ARG A 106 3.45 8.50 8.93
N SER A 107 4.18 9.51 9.39
CA SER A 107 4.80 10.48 8.48
C SER A 107 6.03 9.88 7.80
N HIS A 108 6.46 10.52 6.71
CA HIS A 108 7.71 10.16 6.05
C HIS A 108 8.91 10.44 6.95
N LYS A 109 8.81 11.48 7.75
CA LYS A 109 9.91 11.88 8.63
C LYS A 109 10.01 10.94 9.82
N GLY A 110 11.12 10.20 9.89
CA GLY A 110 11.41 9.31 11.01
C GLY A 110 10.83 7.91 10.92
N TYR A 111 9.75 7.71 10.18
CA TYR A 111 9.09 6.40 10.10
C TYR A 111 9.12 5.80 8.70
N VAL A 112 8.78 6.59 7.69
CA VAL A 112 8.70 6.10 6.31
C VAL A 112 9.64 6.93 5.46
N SER A 113 10.89 6.48 5.35
CA SER A 113 11.92 7.15 4.54
C SER A 113 12.48 6.14 3.55
N LYS A 114 13.19 6.64 2.54
CA LYS A 114 13.86 5.78 1.57
C LYS A 114 14.78 4.79 2.28
N HIS A 115 15.51 5.26 3.29
CA HIS A 115 16.42 4.41 4.07
C HIS A 115 15.69 3.26 4.75
N GLN A 116 14.57 3.57 5.40
CA GLN A 116 13.77 2.56 6.10
C GLN A 116 13.16 1.55 5.12
N VAL A 117 12.66 2.02 3.98
CA VAL A 117 12.11 1.15 2.94
C VAL A 117 13.19 0.21 2.40
N GLU A 118 14.39 0.73 2.12
CA GLU A 118 15.51 -0.10 1.65
C GLU A 118 15.88 -1.17 2.66
N LYS A 119 15.89 -0.82 3.94
CA LYS A 119 16.18 -1.75 5.02
C LYS A 119 15.13 -2.86 5.08
N MET A 120 13.86 -2.50 5.03
CA MET A 120 12.77 -3.47 5.04
C MET A 120 12.79 -4.36 3.80
N HIS A 121 13.12 -3.81 2.66
CA HIS A 121 13.21 -4.58 1.42
C HIS A 121 14.33 -5.63 1.49
N LYS A 122 15.46 -5.29 2.09
CA LYS A 122 16.54 -6.25 2.30
C LYS A 122 16.07 -7.41 3.16
N GLU A 123 15.34 -7.12 4.24
CA GLU A 123 14.78 -8.16 5.10
C GLU A 123 13.78 -9.03 4.32
N TYR A 124 12.92 -8.41 3.54
CA TYR A 124 11.93 -9.10 2.73
C TYR A 124 12.61 -10.10 1.77
N LYS A 125 13.69 -9.69 1.13
CA LYS A 125 14.42 -10.54 0.18
C LYS A 125 15.13 -11.71 0.85
N LYS A 126 15.55 -11.55 2.10
CA LYS A 126 16.23 -12.62 2.84
C LYS A 126 15.30 -13.75 3.23
N ILE A 127 14.03 -13.44 3.46
CA ILE A 127 13.05 -14.42 3.91
C ILE A 127 12.52 -15.16 2.70
N LYS A 128 13.08 -16.33 2.44
CA LYS A 128 12.64 -17.18 1.35
C LYS A 128 11.38 -17.92 1.78
N ARG A 129 10.51 -18.19 0.81
CA ARG A 129 9.37 -19.05 1.07
C ARG A 129 9.87 -20.43 1.48
N SER A 130 9.23 -20.99 2.48
CA SER A 130 9.60 -22.31 3.01
C SER A 130 8.95 -23.46 2.24
N PHE A 131 8.43 -23.22 1.06
CA PHE A 131 7.79 -24.26 0.22
C PHE A 131 8.23 -24.23 -1.21
#